data_48c97f64592972fd83ea96399f0a27b7
#
_entry.id   48c97f64592972fd83ea96399f0a27b7
#
_cell.length_a   1.000
_cell.length_b   1.000
_cell.length_c   1.000
_cell.angle_alpha   90.00
_cell.angle_beta   90.00
_cell.angle_gamma   90.00
#
_symmetry.space_group_name_H-M   'P 1'
#
loop_
_entity.id
_entity.type
_entity.pdbx_description
1 polymer ?
#
loop_
_entity_poly.entity_id
_entity_poly.type
_entity_poly.pdbx_seq_one_letter_code
_entity_poly.pdbx_strand_id
1 'polypeptide(L)'
;HYSLHLKGGGWLDEVTDFGAGDNGFAGYPCRQHDLLCARVDRGTLKYQVHTIEDGWLGYVTKGDRNDTVNGCAGIVGHTIDGVRMYYVTPGGEEYKQAWYRSQTTARAGWLDTVCDDGSTYGGDDFAGFYGEPLDRLQVCVTDGNPY
;
A
#
# COMPACT_ATOMS: atom_id res chain seq x y z
N HIS A 1 1.96 2.72 9.50
CA HIS A 1 0.58 2.28 9.76
C HIS A 1 -0.23 2.33 8.47
N TYR A 2 -0.95 1.29 8.18
CA TYR A 2 -1.74 1.22 6.95
C TYR A 2 -2.96 0.32 7.13
N SER A 3 -4.01 0.60 6.35
CA SER A 3 -5.24 -0.18 6.34
C SER A 3 -5.89 -0.16 4.97
N LEU A 4 -6.64 -1.20 4.68
CA LEU A 4 -7.43 -1.31 3.46
C LEU A 4 -8.92 -1.29 3.81
N HIS A 5 -9.69 -0.70 2.91
CA HIS A 5 -11.15 -0.67 2.98
C HIS A 5 -11.71 -1.71 2.02
N LEU A 6 -12.63 -2.52 2.52
CA LEU A 6 -13.31 -3.52 1.68
C LEU A 6 -14.23 -2.86 0.67
N LYS A 7 -14.16 -3.29 -0.57
CA LYS A 7 -15.12 -2.88 -1.59
C LYS A 7 -16.51 -3.43 -1.19
N GLY A 8 -17.45 -2.53 -1.01
CA GLY A 8 -18.78 -2.86 -0.53
C GLY A 8 -18.87 -3.13 0.98
N GLY A 9 -17.80 -2.89 1.73
CA GLY A 9 -17.73 -3.07 3.17
C GLY A 9 -17.19 -1.85 3.88
N GLY A 10 -16.46 -2.06 4.98
CA GLY A 10 -15.86 -1.00 5.78
C GLY A 10 -14.34 -1.11 5.86
N TRP A 11 -13.75 -0.28 6.71
CA TRP A 11 -12.33 -0.32 7.01
C TRP A 11 -11.98 -1.59 7.77
N LEU A 12 -10.90 -2.22 7.38
CA LEU A 12 -10.26 -3.29 8.13
C LEU A 12 -9.31 -2.69 9.18
N ASP A 13 -8.81 -3.54 10.08
CA ASP A 13 -7.91 -3.10 11.14
C ASP A 13 -6.63 -2.49 10.57
N GLU A 14 -6.11 -1.47 11.25
CA GLU A 14 -4.83 -0.86 10.92
C GLU A 14 -3.68 -1.80 11.29
N VAL A 15 -2.72 -1.95 10.40
CA VAL A 15 -1.51 -2.75 10.58
C VAL A 15 -0.33 -1.81 10.74
N THR A 16 0.58 -2.16 11.66
CA THR A 16 1.85 -1.46 11.85
C THR A 16 2.99 -2.35 11.38
N ASP A 17 3.78 -1.87 10.42
CA ASP A 17 4.83 -2.63 9.77
C ASP A 17 4.29 -3.95 9.23
N PHE A 18 4.83 -5.08 9.66
CA PHE A 18 4.29 -6.40 9.33
C PHE A 18 4.73 -7.39 10.41
N GLY A 19 4.01 -8.50 10.48
CA GLY A 19 4.32 -9.56 11.45
C GLY A 19 4.11 -10.94 10.85
N ALA A 20 4.32 -11.96 11.66
CA ALA A 20 4.01 -13.32 11.29
C ALA A 20 2.50 -13.58 11.47
N GLY A 21 1.91 -14.36 10.57
CA GLY A 21 0.51 -14.79 10.66
C GLY A 21 -0.48 -13.80 10.05
N ASP A 22 -1.73 -13.99 10.39
CA ASP A 22 -2.86 -13.33 9.72
C ASP A 22 -2.99 -11.84 10.03
N ASN A 23 -2.32 -11.35 11.06
CA ASN A 23 -2.32 -9.93 11.44
C ASN A 23 -1.10 -9.17 10.91
N GLY A 24 -0.26 -9.83 10.12
CA GLY A 24 0.97 -9.24 9.59
C GLY A 24 0.80 -8.52 8.26
N PHE A 25 -0.42 -8.36 7.78
CA PHE A 25 -0.73 -7.70 6.51
C PHE A 25 -2.07 -6.97 6.58
N ALA A 26 -2.23 -5.95 5.76
CA ALA A 26 -3.52 -5.31 5.54
C ALA A 26 -4.27 -6.04 4.43
N GLY A 27 -5.59 -6.12 4.55
CA GLY A 27 -6.46 -6.73 3.56
C GLY A 27 -7.19 -7.95 4.07
N TYR A 28 -8.12 -8.43 3.25
CA TYR A 28 -8.90 -9.64 3.52
C TYR A 28 -8.68 -10.60 2.35
N PRO A 29 -8.10 -11.79 2.59
CA PRO A 29 -7.81 -12.74 1.53
C PRO A 29 -9.04 -13.06 0.66
N CYS A 30 -8.83 -13.12 -0.64
CA CYS A 30 -9.85 -13.42 -1.65
C CYS A 30 -10.96 -12.35 -1.77
N ARG A 31 -10.76 -11.16 -1.20
CA ARG A 31 -11.72 -10.06 -1.28
C ARG A 31 -11.12 -8.90 -2.07
N GLN A 32 -11.98 -8.00 -2.53
CA GLN A 32 -11.59 -6.79 -3.25
C GLN A 32 -11.57 -5.59 -2.31
N HIS A 33 -10.69 -4.64 -2.59
CA HIS A 33 -10.50 -3.44 -1.78
C HIS A 33 -10.55 -2.21 -2.67
N ASP A 34 -11.08 -1.11 -2.15
CA ASP A 34 -11.27 0.12 -2.91
C ASP A 34 -10.53 1.34 -2.35
N LEU A 35 -10.12 1.32 -1.08
CA LEU A 35 -9.37 2.42 -0.48
C LEU A 35 -8.15 1.90 0.29
N LEU A 36 -7.08 2.68 0.23
CA LEU A 36 -5.87 2.49 1.04
C LEU A 36 -5.63 3.75 1.87
N CYS A 37 -5.45 3.59 3.17
CA CYS A 37 -5.03 4.66 4.06
C CYS A 37 -3.69 4.28 4.67
N ALA A 38 -2.68 5.13 4.53
CA ALA A 38 -1.36 4.89 5.08
C ALA A 38 -0.81 6.16 5.72
N ARG A 39 -0.10 6.00 6.84
CA ARG A 39 0.53 7.10 7.56
C ARG A 39 1.83 6.65 8.20
N VAL A 40 2.72 7.59 8.43
CA VAL A 40 3.99 7.40 9.13
C VAL A 40 4.05 8.32 10.34
N ASP A 41 4.83 7.92 11.35
CA ASP A 41 5.02 8.74 12.55
C ASP A 41 6.04 9.85 12.30
N ARG A 42 6.97 9.63 11.38
CA ARG A 42 8.01 10.61 11.02
C ARG A 42 8.18 10.65 9.50
N GLY A 43 8.52 11.84 8.99
CA GLY A 43 8.70 12.02 7.55
C GLY A 43 7.37 12.06 6.79
N THR A 44 7.45 11.80 5.50
CA THR A 44 6.29 11.82 4.62
C THR A 44 6.24 10.55 3.79
N LEU A 45 5.12 9.87 3.81
CA LEU A 45 4.84 8.77 2.90
C LEU A 45 3.90 9.25 1.80
N LYS A 46 4.39 9.23 0.56
CA LYS A 46 3.55 9.46 -0.62
C LYS A 46 3.05 8.09 -1.09
N TYR A 47 1.77 7.96 -1.34
CA TYR A 47 1.21 6.72 -1.85
C TYR A 47 0.08 6.98 -2.82
N GLN A 48 -0.06 6.10 -3.78
CA GLN A 48 -1.13 6.12 -4.78
C GLN A 48 -1.56 4.70 -5.07
N VAL A 49 -2.75 4.55 -5.61
CA VAL A 49 -3.26 3.26 -6.06
C VAL A 49 -3.61 3.32 -7.54
N HIS A 50 -3.51 2.15 -8.16
CA HIS A 50 -4.06 1.86 -9.48
C HIS A 50 -5.37 1.12 -9.28
N THR A 51 -6.39 1.49 -10.01
CA THR A 51 -7.66 0.75 -10.03
C THR A 51 -7.91 0.17 -11.42
N ILE A 52 -8.65 -0.91 -11.45
CA ILE A 52 -9.02 -1.56 -12.72
C ILE A 52 -9.83 -0.58 -13.60
N GLU A 53 -10.67 0.26 -12.96
CA GLU A 53 -11.57 1.19 -13.64
C GLU A 53 -10.87 2.47 -14.12
N ASP A 54 -9.90 3.00 -13.34
CA ASP A 54 -9.38 4.36 -13.56
C ASP A 54 -7.92 4.41 -13.98
N GLY A 55 -7.12 3.36 -13.74
CA GLY A 55 -5.68 3.45 -13.84
C GLY A 55 -5.07 4.10 -12.59
N TRP A 56 -3.92 4.74 -12.73
CA TRP A 56 -3.25 5.40 -11.61
C TRP A 56 -3.99 6.66 -11.19
N LEU A 57 -4.31 6.73 -9.89
CA LEU A 57 -4.86 7.92 -9.25
C LEU A 57 -3.73 8.77 -8.66
N GLY A 58 -4.04 10.01 -8.25
CA GLY A 58 -3.04 10.93 -7.69
C GLY A 58 -2.43 10.45 -6.37
N TYR A 59 -1.24 10.95 -6.07
CA TYR A 59 -0.58 10.69 -4.79
C TYR A 59 -1.31 11.35 -3.63
N VAL A 60 -1.32 10.64 -2.50
CA VAL A 60 -1.80 11.12 -1.20
C VAL A 60 -0.60 11.16 -0.25
N THR A 61 -0.54 12.16 0.62
CA THR A 61 0.60 12.36 1.53
C THR A 61 0.21 12.30 3.00
N LYS A 62 -1.05 12.03 3.32
CA LYS A 62 -1.53 11.87 4.70
C LYS A 62 -2.41 10.62 4.80
N GLY A 63 -2.65 10.15 6.02
CA GLY A 63 -3.53 9.03 6.27
C GLY A 63 -4.62 9.42 7.27
N ASP A 64 -5.84 9.56 6.80
CA ASP A 64 -7.03 9.83 7.61
C ASP A 64 -8.22 9.05 7.04
N ARG A 65 -8.61 7.99 7.74
CA ARG A 65 -9.72 7.12 7.30
C ARG A 65 -11.07 7.83 7.28
N ASN A 66 -11.19 8.96 7.98
CA ASN A 66 -12.41 9.78 7.97
C ASN A 66 -12.48 10.75 6.80
N ASP A 67 -11.36 10.96 6.09
CA ASP A 67 -11.29 11.79 4.88
C ASP A 67 -10.99 10.91 3.68
N THR A 68 -12.03 10.39 3.04
CA THR A 68 -11.90 9.48 1.91
C THR A 68 -11.55 10.18 0.60
N VAL A 69 -11.45 11.51 0.60
CA VAL A 69 -11.09 12.30 -0.59
C VAL A 69 -9.60 12.62 -0.59
N ASN A 70 -9.07 13.18 0.52
CA ASN A 70 -7.69 13.65 0.59
C ASN A 70 -6.82 12.85 1.57
N GLY A 71 -7.43 12.05 2.44
CA GLY A 71 -6.74 11.25 3.46
C GLY A 71 -6.59 9.78 3.10
N CYS A 72 -7.03 9.36 1.92
CA CYS A 72 -6.96 7.98 1.44
C CYS A 72 -6.71 7.98 -0.06
N ALA A 73 -6.07 6.91 -0.54
CA ALA A 73 -5.94 6.65 -1.98
C ALA A 73 -7.04 5.67 -2.41
N GLY A 74 -7.62 5.94 -3.57
CA GLY A 74 -8.68 5.10 -4.14
C GLY A 74 -10.00 5.82 -4.33
N ILE A 75 -10.96 5.12 -4.89
CA ILE A 75 -12.33 5.58 -5.12
C ILE A 75 -13.28 4.49 -4.63
N VAL A 76 -14.23 4.86 -3.78
CA VAL A 76 -15.22 3.92 -3.26
C VAL A 76 -15.91 3.15 -4.39
N GLY A 77 -15.90 1.84 -4.32
CA GLY A 77 -16.48 0.95 -5.32
C GLY A 77 -15.55 0.59 -6.48
N HIS A 78 -14.35 1.16 -6.59
CA HIS A 78 -13.38 0.85 -7.64
C HIS A 78 -12.28 -0.06 -7.10
N THR A 79 -11.93 -1.09 -7.86
CA THR A 79 -11.05 -2.17 -7.38
C THR A 79 -9.58 -1.80 -7.52
N ILE A 80 -8.86 -1.80 -6.40
CA ILE A 80 -7.41 -1.62 -6.37
C ILE A 80 -6.73 -2.88 -6.93
N ASP A 81 -5.83 -2.69 -7.89
CA ASP A 81 -4.97 -3.73 -8.45
C ASP A 81 -3.49 -3.37 -8.43
N GLY A 82 -3.12 -2.19 -7.92
CA GLY A 82 -1.73 -1.78 -7.77
C GLY A 82 -1.56 -0.69 -6.72
N VAL A 83 -0.38 -0.68 -6.11
CA VAL A 83 0.01 0.31 -5.09
C VAL A 83 1.42 0.78 -5.39
N ARG A 84 1.64 2.09 -5.30
CA ARG A 84 2.97 2.70 -5.40
C ARG A 84 3.19 3.61 -4.22
N MET A 85 4.38 3.54 -3.62
CA MET A 85 4.73 4.34 -2.46
C MET A 85 6.12 4.95 -2.61
N TYR A 86 6.35 6.05 -1.92
CA TYR A 86 7.66 6.68 -1.78
C TYR A 86 7.77 7.33 -0.41
N TYR A 87 8.84 7.00 0.32
CA TYR A 87 9.09 7.60 1.63
C TYR A 87 10.12 8.73 1.52
N VAL A 88 9.79 9.89 2.07
CA VAL A 88 10.69 11.03 2.17
C VAL A 88 11.21 11.12 3.60
N THR A 89 12.51 10.82 3.78
CA THR A 89 13.17 10.86 5.07
C THR A 89 13.32 12.30 5.53
N PRO A 90 12.99 12.65 6.80
CA PRO A 90 13.23 13.97 7.33
C PRO A 90 14.72 14.33 7.35
N GLY A 91 15.02 15.62 7.18
CA GLY A 91 16.40 16.09 7.26
C GLY A 91 17.04 15.78 8.62
N GLY A 92 18.27 15.27 8.59
CA GLY A 92 19.02 14.91 9.79
C GLY A 92 18.73 13.51 10.34
N GLU A 93 17.79 12.77 9.76
CA GLU A 93 17.52 11.40 10.15
C GLU A 93 18.19 10.41 9.19
N GLU A 94 18.35 9.17 9.65
CA GLU A 94 18.89 8.10 8.84
C GLU A 94 18.00 7.84 7.63
N TYR A 95 18.58 7.75 6.43
CA TYR A 95 17.85 7.53 5.18
C TYR A 95 17.16 6.18 5.20
N LYS A 96 15.86 6.20 4.89
CA LYS A 96 15.02 5.01 4.81
C LYS A 96 14.18 5.03 3.55
N GLN A 97 13.63 3.89 3.21
CA GLN A 97 12.77 3.70 2.05
C GLN A 97 11.49 2.99 2.45
N ALA A 98 10.46 3.15 1.65
CA ALA A 98 9.27 2.33 1.75
C ALA A 98 9.49 1.00 1.03
N TRP A 99 9.38 -0.10 1.77
CA TRP A 99 9.45 -1.46 1.25
C TRP A 99 8.07 -2.09 1.35
N TYR A 100 7.55 -2.59 0.25
CA TYR A 100 6.19 -3.13 0.25
C TYR A 100 6.05 -4.25 -0.77
N ARG A 101 5.09 -5.12 -0.51
CA ARG A 101 4.72 -6.22 -1.39
C ARG A 101 3.24 -6.52 -1.26
N SER A 102 2.69 -7.24 -2.24
CA SER A 102 1.26 -7.53 -2.30
C SER A 102 0.98 -8.95 -2.75
N GLN A 103 -0.24 -9.39 -2.49
CA GLN A 103 -0.84 -10.56 -3.11
C GLN A 103 -2.11 -10.15 -3.84
N THR A 104 -2.51 -10.96 -4.79
CA THR A 104 -3.76 -10.77 -5.53
C THR A 104 -4.71 -11.94 -5.32
N THR A 105 -5.98 -11.72 -5.64
CA THR A 105 -7.00 -12.81 -5.56
C THR A 105 -6.70 -13.96 -6.51
N ALA A 106 -5.89 -13.73 -7.55
CA ALA A 106 -5.57 -14.72 -8.57
C ALA A 106 -4.33 -15.56 -8.25
N ARG A 107 -3.55 -15.18 -7.21
CA ARG A 107 -2.26 -15.81 -6.91
C ARG A 107 -2.19 -16.23 -5.45
N ALA A 108 -1.48 -17.35 -5.22
CA ALA A 108 -1.38 -17.96 -3.89
C ALA A 108 -0.16 -17.46 -3.08
N GLY A 109 0.58 -16.46 -3.53
CA GLY A 109 1.79 -16.01 -2.86
C GLY A 109 2.07 -14.54 -3.04
N TRP A 110 3.07 -14.05 -2.31
CA TRP A 110 3.53 -12.68 -2.42
C TRP A 110 4.21 -12.43 -3.76
N LEU A 111 3.85 -11.32 -4.40
CA LEU A 111 4.58 -10.79 -5.53
C LEU A 111 5.90 -10.16 -5.06
N ASP A 112 6.75 -9.77 -6.00
CA ASP A 112 8.06 -9.23 -5.68
C ASP A 112 7.98 -7.98 -4.79
N THR A 113 8.98 -7.81 -3.94
CA THR A 113 9.12 -6.63 -3.09
C THR A 113 9.51 -5.42 -3.92
N VAL A 114 8.88 -4.29 -3.61
CA VAL A 114 9.12 -3.00 -4.25
C VAL A 114 9.79 -2.06 -3.24
N CYS A 115 10.77 -1.29 -3.71
CA CYS A 115 11.43 -0.25 -2.93
C CYS A 115 11.06 1.12 -3.47
N ASP A 116 10.37 1.93 -2.68
CA ASP A 116 9.85 3.22 -3.09
C ASP A 116 9.10 3.11 -4.44
N ASP A 117 9.39 3.97 -5.39
CA ASP A 117 8.77 3.94 -6.72
C ASP A 117 9.63 3.22 -7.78
N GLY A 118 10.59 2.41 -7.34
CA GLY A 118 11.51 1.69 -8.22
C GLY A 118 12.72 2.52 -8.66
N SER A 119 12.76 3.81 -8.38
CA SER A 119 13.86 4.68 -8.83
C SER A 119 15.14 4.55 -8.01
N THR A 120 15.04 4.10 -6.74
CA THR A 120 16.18 4.06 -5.81
C THR A 120 17.16 2.94 -6.16
N TYR A 121 16.68 1.73 -6.35
CA TYR A 121 17.52 0.55 -6.62
C TYR A 121 17.18 -0.15 -7.94
N GLY A 122 16.21 0.37 -8.69
CA GLY A 122 15.67 -0.31 -9.86
C GLY A 122 14.65 -1.40 -9.44
N GLY A 123 14.23 -2.21 -10.40
CA GLY A 123 13.21 -3.23 -10.17
C GLY A 123 11.80 -2.70 -10.38
N ASP A 124 10.84 -3.34 -9.73
CA ASP A 124 9.43 -2.98 -9.89
C ASP A 124 9.13 -1.58 -9.35
N ASP A 125 8.27 -0.87 -10.03
CA ASP A 125 7.85 0.48 -9.65
C ASP A 125 6.52 0.51 -8.90
N PHE A 126 5.84 -0.62 -8.77
CA PHE A 126 4.61 -0.76 -8.00
C PHE A 126 4.41 -2.20 -7.52
N ALA A 127 3.63 -2.38 -6.47
CA ALA A 127 3.18 -3.67 -6.00
C ALA A 127 1.78 -3.97 -6.55
N GLY A 128 1.60 -5.14 -7.12
CA GLY A 128 0.35 -5.56 -7.72
C GLY A 128 0.52 -6.16 -9.10
N PHE A 129 -0.60 -6.45 -9.74
CA PHE A 129 -0.64 -6.94 -11.10
C PHE A 129 -1.91 -6.41 -11.76
N TYR A 130 -1.77 -5.69 -12.86
CA TYR A 130 -2.90 -5.07 -13.54
C TYR A 130 -3.98 -6.10 -13.90
N GLY A 131 -5.22 -5.78 -13.53
CA GLY A 131 -6.38 -6.62 -13.77
C GLY A 131 -6.64 -7.67 -12.67
N GLU A 132 -5.73 -7.83 -11.71
CA GLU A 132 -5.89 -8.77 -10.59
C GLU A 132 -6.16 -7.99 -9.30
N PRO A 133 -7.34 -8.14 -8.67
CA PRO A 133 -7.63 -7.43 -7.42
C PRO A 133 -6.59 -7.73 -6.34
N LEU A 134 -6.02 -6.67 -5.75
CA LEU A 134 -5.11 -6.78 -4.62
C LEU A 134 -5.90 -7.18 -3.38
N ASP A 135 -5.46 -8.22 -2.68
CA ASP A 135 -6.15 -8.70 -1.49
C ASP A 135 -5.31 -8.65 -0.21
N ARG A 136 -3.99 -8.48 -0.32
CA ARG A 136 -3.09 -8.35 0.83
C ARG A 136 -1.97 -7.38 0.52
N LEU A 137 -1.56 -6.60 1.52
CA LEU A 137 -0.47 -5.64 1.41
C LEU A 137 0.38 -5.67 2.68
N GLN A 138 1.69 -5.69 2.51
CA GLN A 138 2.66 -5.46 3.58
C GLN A 138 3.51 -4.25 3.25
N VAL A 139 3.76 -3.39 4.23
CA VAL A 139 4.56 -2.18 4.10
C VAL A 139 5.46 -2.03 5.31
N CYS A 140 6.71 -1.64 5.09
CA CYS A 140 7.63 -1.28 6.16
C CYS A 140 8.55 -0.15 5.69
N VAL A 141 8.78 0.84 6.54
CA VAL A 141 9.75 1.91 6.28
C VAL A 141 11.03 1.58 7.04
N THR A 142 12.08 1.25 6.30
CA THR A 142 13.36 0.82 6.86
C THR A 142 14.50 1.08 5.87
N ASP A 143 15.73 0.75 6.26
CA ASP A 143 16.94 1.00 5.47
C ASP A 143 17.35 -0.19 4.58
N GLY A 144 16.61 -1.27 4.58
CA GLY A 144 16.89 -2.45 3.75
C GLY A 144 15.67 -3.35 3.62
N ASN A 145 15.68 -4.26 2.65
CA ASN A 145 14.57 -5.17 2.39
C ASN A 145 14.24 -6.00 3.65
N PRO A 146 13.05 -5.83 4.25
CA PRO A 146 12.70 -6.52 5.49
C PRO A 146 12.10 -7.90 5.29
N TYR A 147 11.86 -8.31 4.05
CA TYR A 147 11.14 -9.56 3.73
C TYR A 147 12.03 -10.73 3.36
#